data_3c2a8175e8e3647df3dd9bc9e504d93b
#
_entry.id   3c2a8175e8e3647df3dd9bc9e504d93b
#
_cell.length_a   1.000
_cell.length_b   1.000
_cell.length_c   1.000
_cell.angle_alpha   90.00
_cell.angle_beta   90.00
_cell.angle_gamma   90.00
#
_symmetry.space_group_name_H-M   'P 1'
#
loop_
_entity.id
_entity.type
_entity.pdbx_description
1 polymer ?
#
loop_
_entity_poly.entity_id
_entity_poly.type
_entity_poly.pdbx_seq_one_letter_code
_entity_poly.pdbx_strand_id
1 'polypeptide(L)'
;MNWSELLERLTEWRHQDTPVQPDGKPKSAVEEKARENKELRAQRDRLLEKFTVMQADLGGAFYEMAIRDHVRLDALTRRAAELQRVDAELLAVERQLEIERTDAAGHCPACNSPFGSADRFCPQCGSSLVATEVAA
;
A
#
# COMPACT_ATOMS: atom_id res chain seq x y z
N MET A 1 41.32 -6.37 -42.78
CA MET A 1 40.19 -6.69 -41.86
C MET A 1 39.72 -8.09 -42.24
N ASN A 2 39.92 -9.03 -41.34
CA ASN A 2 39.56 -10.42 -41.56
C ASN A 2 38.11 -10.65 -41.14
N TRP A 3 37.34 -11.37 -41.94
CA TRP A 3 35.92 -11.65 -41.65
C TRP A 3 35.74 -12.41 -40.33
N SER A 4 36.76 -13.14 -39.87
CA SER A 4 36.76 -13.86 -38.61
C SER A 4 36.71 -12.91 -37.39
N GLU A 5 37.48 -11.84 -37.42
CA GLU A 5 37.50 -10.85 -36.35
C GLU A 5 36.18 -10.06 -36.25
N LEU A 6 35.53 -9.86 -37.41
CA LEU A 6 34.22 -9.15 -37.43
C LEU A 6 33.12 -10.04 -36.88
N LEU A 7 33.18 -11.35 -37.11
CA LEU A 7 32.24 -12.32 -36.53
C LEU A 7 32.43 -12.48 -35.01
N GLU A 8 33.67 -12.50 -34.53
CA GLU A 8 33.94 -12.53 -33.07
C GLU A 8 33.41 -11.31 -32.37
N ARG A 9 33.59 -10.12 -32.90
CA ARG A 9 33.04 -8.87 -32.34
C ARG A 9 31.50 -8.83 -32.35
N LEU A 10 30.88 -9.45 -33.36
CA LEU A 10 29.42 -9.57 -33.44
C LEU A 10 28.85 -10.59 -32.44
N THR A 11 29.63 -11.62 -32.07
CA THR A 11 29.23 -12.59 -31.07
C THR A 11 29.40 -12.03 -29.65
N GLU A 12 30.40 -11.19 -29.41
CA GLU A 12 30.57 -10.47 -28.11
C GLU A 12 29.41 -9.50 -27.86
N TRP A 13 28.88 -8.86 -28.90
CA TRP A 13 27.69 -7.97 -28.77
C TRP A 13 26.44 -8.74 -28.35
N ARG A 14 26.33 -10.00 -28.69
CA ARG A 14 25.15 -10.83 -28.41
C ARG A 14 25.10 -11.33 -26.95
N HIS A 15 26.21 -11.26 -26.21
CA HIS A 15 26.29 -11.67 -24.81
C HIS A 15 26.06 -10.54 -23.81
N GLN A 16 25.84 -9.31 -24.28
CA GLN A 16 25.48 -8.16 -23.43
C GLN A 16 23.98 -7.88 -23.31
N ASP A 17 23.14 -8.75 -23.91
CA ASP A 17 21.71 -8.75 -23.60
C ASP A 17 21.48 -9.40 -22.23
N THR A 18 21.85 -8.68 -21.18
CA THR A 18 21.20 -8.89 -19.89
C THR A 18 19.72 -8.59 -20.12
N PRO A 19 18.80 -9.51 -19.78
CA PRO A 19 17.37 -9.24 -19.91
C PRO A 19 17.05 -8.03 -19.05
N VAL A 20 16.89 -6.86 -19.70
CA VAL A 20 16.37 -5.66 -19.07
C VAL A 20 14.95 -6.01 -18.68
N GLN A 21 14.72 -6.11 -17.38
CA GLN A 21 13.36 -6.21 -16.87
C GLN A 21 12.60 -4.94 -17.29
N PRO A 22 11.32 -5.02 -17.64
CA PRO A 22 10.55 -3.89 -18.20
C PRO A 22 10.47 -2.65 -17.28
N ASP A 23 10.89 -2.78 -16.02
CA ASP A 23 10.87 -1.76 -14.98
C ASP A 23 12.27 -1.24 -14.57
N GLY A 24 13.34 -1.74 -15.18
CA GLY A 24 14.71 -1.24 -14.95
C GLY A 24 15.22 -1.36 -13.50
N LYS A 25 14.52 -2.04 -12.61
CA LYS A 25 14.91 -2.25 -11.21
C LYS A 25 15.80 -3.48 -11.07
N PRO A 26 16.89 -3.42 -10.28
CA PRO A 26 17.73 -4.59 -10.03
C PRO A 26 16.93 -5.67 -9.30
N LYS A 27 17.21 -6.95 -9.59
CA LYS A 27 16.50 -8.11 -8.99
C LYS A 27 16.43 -8.05 -7.47
N SER A 28 17.48 -7.56 -6.80
CA SER A 28 17.54 -7.37 -5.35
C SER A 28 16.49 -6.38 -4.83
N ALA A 29 16.23 -5.29 -5.54
CA ALA A 29 15.22 -4.30 -5.16
C ALA A 29 13.79 -4.85 -5.33
N VAL A 30 13.55 -5.71 -6.32
CA VAL A 30 12.25 -6.37 -6.51
C VAL A 30 11.98 -7.38 -5.41
N GLU A 31 13.00 -8.14 -5.01
CA GLU A 31 12.89 -9.11 -3.92
C GLU A 31 12.69 -8.43 -2.55
N GLU A 32 13.33 -7.30 -2.33
CA GLU A 32 13.15 -6.49 -1.12
C GLU A 32 11.74 -5.92 -1.03
N LYS A 33 11.24 -5.32 -2.10
CA LYS A 33 9.86 -4.82 -2.19
C LYS A 33 8.83 -5.94 -1.99
N ALA A 34 9.09 -7.14 -2.51
CA ALA A 34 8.23 -8.31 -2.31
C ALA A 34 8.19 -8.77 -0.85
N ARG A 35 9.31 -8.68 -0.12
CA ARG A 35 9.37 -8.97 1.32
C ARG A 35 8.60 -7.95 2.14
N GLU A 36 8.80 -6.64 1.88
CA GLU A 36 8.07 -5.56 2.54
C GLU A 36 6.57 -5.71 2.35
N ASN A 37 6.12 -6.00 1.15
CA ASN A 37 4.72 -6.27 0.86
C ASN A 37 4.15 -7.47 1.62
N LYS A 38 4.94 -8.54 1.76
CA LYS A 38 4.55 -9.71 2.55
C LYS A 38 4.42 -9.37 4.03
N GLU A 39 5.32 -8.56 4.55
CA GLU A 39 5.33 -8.14 5.95
C GLU A 39 4.15 -7.22 6.26
N LEU A 40 3.86 -6.26 5.39
CA LEU A 40 2.68 -5.39 5.48
C LEU A 40 1.36 -6.18 5.45
N ARG A 41 1.24 -7.18 4.60
CA ARG A 41 0.07 -8.07 4.56
C ARG A 41 -0.09 -8.85 5.87
N ALA A 42 0.99 -9.40 6.40
CA ALA A 42 0.97 -10.09 7.68
C ALA A 42 0.60 -9.15 8.83
N GLN A 43 1.05 -7.89 8.78
CA GLN A 43 0.66 -6.86 9.76
C GLN A 43 -0.82 -6.53 9.65
N ARG A 44 -1.35 -6.32 8.44
CA ARG A 44 -2.78 -6.12 8.21
C ARG A 44 -3.62 -7.26 8.78
N ASP A 45 -3.23 -8.50 8.53
CA ASP A 45 -3.99 -9.68 8.98
C ASP A 45 -4.03 -9.76 10.51
N ARG A 46 -2.92 -9.47 11.19
CA ARG A 46 -2.87 -9.39 12.66
C ARG A 46 -3.74 -8.27 13.23
N LEU A 47 -3.73 -7.09 12.58
CA LEU A 47 -4.56 -5.95 13.00
C LEU A 47 -6.04 -6.23 12.76
N LEU A 48 -6.39 -6.87 11.65
CA LEU A 48 -7.76 -7.25 11.33
C LEU A 48 -8.31 -8.28 12.32
N GLU A 49 -7.51 -9.28 12.70
CA GLU A 49 -7.87 -10.24 13.73
C GLU A 49 -8.10 -9.55 15.09
N LYS A 50 -7.17 -8.68 15.49
CA LYS A 50 -7.28 -7.89 16.72
C LYS A 50 -8.52 -7.00 16.72
N PHE A 51 -8.80 -6.30 15.61
CA PHE A 51 -9.99 -5.47 15.42
C PHE A 51 -11.26 -6.29 15.59
N THR A 52 -11.35 -7.45 14.94
CA THR A 52 -12.52 -8.35 14.99
C THR A 52 -12.79 -8.84 16.40
N VAL A 53 -11.76 -9.26 17.14
CA VAL A 53 -11.89 -9.68 18.52
C VAL A 53 -12.35 -8.54 19.42
N MET A 54 -11.73 -7.37 19.32
CA MET A 54 -12.10 -6.21 20.14
C MET A 54 -13.50 -5.71 19.84
N GLN A 55 -13.94 -5.79 18.58
CA GLN A 55 -15.31 -5.44 18.18
C GLN A 55 -16.33 -6.41 18.77
N ALA A 56 -16.04 -7.72 18.74
CA ALA A 56 -16.88 -8.74 19.37
C ALA A 56 -16.95 -8.56 20.89
N ASP A 57 -15.82 -8.25 21.53
CA ASP A 57 -15.75 -8.00 22.99
C ASP A 57 -16.55 -6.75 23.39
N LEU A 58 -16.49 -5.68 22.59
CA LEU A 58 -17.28 -4.46 22.81
C LEU A 58 -18.77 -4.75 22.70
N GLY A 59 -19.18 -5.48 21.65
CA GLY A 59 -20.57 -5.91 21.46
C GLY A 59 -21.08 -6.84 22.56
N GLY A 60 -20.27 -7.82 22.95
CA GLY A 60 -20.57 -8.73 24.05
C GLY A 60 -20.72 -8.00 25.40
N ALA A 61 -19.81 -7.08 25.70
CA ALA A 61 -19.87 -6.27 26.90
C ALA A 61 -21.14 -5.40 26.95
N PHE A 62 -21.51 -4.79 25.83
CA PHE A 62 -22.76 -4.01 25.71
C PHE A 62 -23.97 -4.90 25.96
N TYR A 63 -24.04 -6.06 25.30
CA TYR A 63 -25.12 -7.04 25.47
C TYR A 63 -25.28 -7.46 26.93
N GLU A 64 -24.18 -7.86 27.58
CA GLU A 64 -24.16 -8.28 28.98
C GLU A 64 -24.65 -7.18 29.94
N MET A 65 -24.32 -5.93 29.69
CA MET A 65 -24.78 -4.79 30.46
C MET A 65 -26.25 -4.50 30.19
N ALA A 66 -26.70 -4.62 28.95
CA ALA A 66 -28.08 -4.35 28.54
C ALA A 66 -29.09 -5.32 29.16
N ILE A 67 -28.79 -6.63 29.17
CA ILE A 67 -29.67 -7.64 29.76
C ILE A 67 -29.83 -7.51 31.30
N ARG A 68 -28.90 -6.76 31.94
CA ARG A 68 -28.93 -6.48 33.38
C ARG A 68 -29.48 -5.10 33.70
N ASP A 69 -30.01 -4.39 32.72
CA ASP A 69 -30.47 -2.99 32.83
C ASP A 69 -29.44 -2.04 33.47
N HIS A 70 -28.14 -2.33 33.25
CA HIS A 70 -27.05 -1.55 33.85
C HIS A 70 -25.94 -1.24 32.82
N VAL A 71 -26.23 -0.32 31.91
CA VAL A 71 -25.28 0.08 30.87
C VAL A 71 -24.32 1.15 31.40
N ARG A 72 -23.04 0.82 31.42
CA ARG A 72 -21.95 1.73 31.81
C ARG A 72 -21.29 2.33 30.57
N LEU A 73 -21.78 3.49 30.13
CA LEU A 73 -21.29 4.19 28.94
C LEU A 73 -19.79 4.55 29.04
N ASP A 74 -19.31 4.90 30.24
CA ASP A 74 -17.90 5.22 30.47
C ASP A 74 -16.97 4.04 30.14
N ALA A 75 -17.36 2.82 30.48
CA ALA A 75 -16.61 1.62 30.20
C ALA A 75 -16.64 1.27 28.68
N LEU A 76 -17.79 1.42 28.06
CA LEU A 76 -17.96 1.18 26.63
C LEU A 76 -17.19 2.22 25.79
N THR A 77 -17.23 3.49 26.19
CA THR A 77 -16.49 4.56 25.50
C THR A 77 -14.97 4.32 25.55
N ARG A 78 -14.43 3.88 26.68
CA ARG A 78 -13.00 3.53 26.76
C ARG A 78 -12.63 2.37 25.82
N ARG A 79 -13.43 1.32 25.78
CA ARG A 79 -13.21 0.18 24.85
C ARG A 79 -13.34 0.60 23.39
N ALA A 80 -14.32 1.46 23.09
CA ALA A 80 -14.48 2.00 21.73
C ALA A 80 -13.29 2.87 21.32
N ALA A 81 -12.71 3.66 22.24
CA ALA A 81 -11.50 4.45 21.95
C ALA A 81 -10.27 3.56 21.67
N GLU A 82 -10.13 2.44 22.37
CA GLU A 82 -9.08 1.45 22.06
C GLU A 82 -9.29 0.79 20.70
N LEU A 83 -10.52 0.44 20.37
CA LEU A 83 -10.88 -0.11 19.05
C LEU A 83 -10.58 0.88 17.92
N GLN A 84 -10.89 2.17 18.09
CA GLN A 84 -10.59 3.22 17.13
C GLN A 84 -9.09 3.35 16.84
N ARG A 85 -8.23 3.12 17.82
CA ARG A 85 -6.76 3.12 17.58
C ARG A 85 -6.35 1.98 16.66
N VAL A 86 -6.87 0.79 16.90
CA VAL A 86 -6.59 -0.39 16.07
C VAL A 86 -7.14 -0.18 14.65
N ASP A 87 -8.33 0.40 14.52
CA ASP A 87 -8.94 0.76 13.24
C ASP A 87 -8.06 1.75 12.45
N ALA A 88 -7.56 2.79 13.11
CA ALA A 88 -6.67 3.76 12.49
C ALA A 88 -5.33 3.13 12.02
N GLU A 89 -4.75 2.22 12.81
CA GLU A 89 -3.56 1.47 12.42
C GLU A 89 -3.83 0.56 11.22
N LEU A 90 -4.96 -0.16 11.23
CA LEU A 90 -5.39 -1.02 10.12
C LEU A 90 -5.55 -0.22 8.83
N LEU A 91 -6.27 0.91 8.87
CA LEU A 91 -6.45 1.81 7.73
C LEU A 91 -5.12 2.35 7.18
N ALA A 92 -4.15 2.64 8.05
CA ALA A 92 -2.83 3.11 7.62
C ALA A 92 -2.08 2.03 6.85
N VAL A 93 -2.11 0.78 7.31
CA VAL A 93 -1.49 -0.36 6.63
C VAL A 93 -2.19 -0.68 5.31
N GLU A 94 -3.52 -0.64 5.28
CA GLU A 94 -4.30 -0.86 4.05
C GLU A 94 -4.00 0.19 2.98
N ARG A 95 -3.87 1.48 3.36
CA ARG A 95 -3.46 2.55 2.44
C ARG A 95 -2.05 2.30 1.90
N GLN A 96 -1.12 1.85 2.74
CA GLN A 96 0.22 1.53 2.29
C GLN A 96 0.22 0.39 1.28
N LEU A 97 -0.54 -0.68 1.55
CA LEU A 97 -0.71 -1.80 0.62
C LEU A 97 -1.35 -1.38 -0.70
N GLU A 98 -2.30 -0.45 -0.66
CA GLU A 98 -2.93 0.08 -1.88
C GLU A 98 -1.95 0.90 -2.71
N ILE A 99 -1.12 1.74 -2.08
CA ILE A 99 -0.04 2.48 -2.76
C ILE A 99 0.93 1.50 -3.42
N GLU A 100 1.35 0.45 -2.71
CA GLU A 100 2.25 -0.58 -3.23
C GLU A 100 1.63 -1.37 -4.39
N ARG A 101 0.33 -1.64 -4.32
CA ARG A 101 -0.42 -2.37 -5.36
C ARG A 101 -0.58 -1.55 -6.64
N THR A 102 -0.83 -0.26 -6.51
CA THR A 102 -1.10 0.63 -7.65
C THR A 102 0.15 1.27 -8.23
N ASP A 103 1.33 1.02 -7.63
CA ASP A 103 2.57 1.73 -7.93
C ASP A 103 2.36 3.26 -7.91
N ALA A 104 1.57 3.70 -6.93
CA ALA A 104 1.09 5.06 -6.84
C ALA A 104 2.24 6.04 -6.61
N ALA A 105 2.29 7.10 -7.42
CA ALA A 105 3.24 8.19 -7.25
C ALA A 105 2.81 9.18 -6.15
N GLY A 106 1.54 9.15 -5.77
CA GLY A 106 0.98 10.04 -4.75
C GLY A 106 -0.53 9.93 -4.61
N HIS A 107 -1.11 10.87 -3.85
CA HIS A 107 -2.55 10.98 -3.65
C HIS A 107 -3.09 12.27 -4.27
N CYS A 108 -4.25 12.18 -4.89
CA CYS A 108 -4.92 13.33 -5.47
C CYS A 108 -5.27 14.39 -4.42
N PRO A 109 -4.92 15.67 -4.62
CA PRO A 109 -5.23 16.73 -3.66
C PRO A 109 -6.73 17.03 -3.53
N ALA A 110 -7.54 16.63 -4.52
CA ALA A 110 -8.98 16.90 -4.52
C ALA A 110 -9.80 15.78 -3.87
N CYS A 111 -9.47 14.51 -4.12
CA CYS A 111 -10.27 13.36 -3.64
C CYS A 111 -9.47 12.34 -2.82
N ASN A 112 -8.16 12.57 -2.64
CA ASN A 112 -7.25 11.70 -1.89
C ASN A 112 -7.12 10.27 -2.45
N SER A 113 -7.56 10.01 -3.68
CA SER A 113 -7.34 8.72 -4.34
C SER A 113 -5.89 8.57 -4.80
N PRO A 114 -5.31 7.37 -4.75
CA PRO A 114 -3.97 7.14 -5.27
C PRO A 114 -3.94 7.29 -6.79
N PHE A 115 -2.83 7.81 -7.33
CA PHE A 115 -2.59 7.92 -8.76
C PHE A 115 -1.19 7.43 -9.13
N GLY A 116 -1.05 6.94 -10.36
CA GLY A 116 0.21 6.45 -10.91
C GLY A 116 1.14 7.57 -11.38
N SER A 117 2.43 7.26 -11.52
CA SER A 117 3.46 8.22 -11.96
C SER A 117 3.25 8.74 -13.39
N ALA A 118 2.51 8.00 -14.21
CA ALA A 118 2.18 8.38 -15.59
C ALA A 118 0.86 9.15 -15.71
N ASP A 119 0.08 9.25 -14.64
CA ASP A 119 -1.23 9.85 -14.66
C ASP A 119 -1.14 11.39 -14.66
N ARG A 120 -1.74 12.02 -15.65
CA ARG A 120 -1.88 13.49 -15.73
C ARG A 120 -3.15 13.99 -15.06
N PHE A 121 -4.14 13.12 -14.93
CA PHE A 121 -5.43 13.39 -14.32
C PHE A 121 -5.76 12.30 -13.34
N CYS A 122 -6.45 12.66 -12.26
CA CYS A 122 -6.90 11.69 -11.28
C CYS A 122 -7.91 10.72 -11.90
N PRO A 123 -7.68 9.39 -11.84
CA PRO A 123 -8.61 8.41 -12.41
C PRO A 123 -9.96 8.38 -11.71
N GLN A 124 -10.05 8.90 -10.48
CA GLN A 124 -11.28 8.90 -9.69
C GLN A 124 -12.13 10.15 -9.88
N CYS A 125 -11.52 11.36 -9.85
CA CYS A 125 -12.26 12.62 -9.89
C CYS A 125 -11.95 13.49 -11.11
N GLY A 126 -10.98 13.11 -11.96
CA GLY A 126 -10.60 13.85 -13.16
C GLY A 126 -9.80 15.13 -12.91
N SER A 127 -9.45 15.47 -11.67
CA SER A 127 -8.62 16.64 -11.36
C SER A 127 -7.24 16.52 -11.99
N SER A 128 -6.66 17.63 -12.47
CA SER A 128 -5.30 17.67 -12.99
C SER A 128 -4.30 17.40 -11.86
N LEU A 129 -3.38 16.46 -12.11
CA LEU A 129 -2.31 16.06 -11.19
C LEU A 129 -0.98 16.71 -11.54
N VAL A 130 -0.91 17.37 -12.72
CA VAL A 130 0.27 18.10 -13.13
C VAL A 130 0.34 19.35 -12.26
N ALA A 131 1.37 19.44 -11.40
CA ALA A 131 1.71 20.68 -10.76
C ALA A 131 1.94 21.72 -11.87
N THR A 132 1.06 22.70 -11.98
CA THR A 132 1.37 23.91 -12.73
C THR A 132 2.56 24.53 -12.01
N GLU A 133 3.76 24.34 -12.56
CA GLU A 133 4.87 25.23 -12.24
C GLU A 133 4.38 26.64 -12.57
N VAL A 134 3.91 27.31 -11.55
CA VAL A 134 3.67 28.74 -11.62
C VAL A 134 5.05 29.34 -11.78
N ALA A 135 5.41 29.65 -13.02
CA ALA A 135 6.57 30.45 -13.32
C ALA A 135 6.43 31.75 -12.51
N ALA A 136 7.35 31.92 -11.59
CA ALA A 136 7.55 33.18 -10.90
C ALA A 136 8.17 34.20 -11.84
#